data_b46eab1ccd979a9a7c102998c6b9312c
#
_entry.id   b46eab1ccd979a9a7c102998c6b9312c
#
_cell.length_a   1.000
_cell.length_b   1.000
_cell.length_c   1.000
_cell.angle_alpha   90.00
_cell.angle_beta   90.00
_cell.angle_gamma   90.00
#
_symmetry.space_group_name_H-M   'P 1'
#
loop_
_entity.id
_entity.type
_entity.pdbx_description
1 polymer ?
#
loop_
_entity_poly.entity_id
_entity_poly.type
_entity_poly.pdbx_seq_one_letter_code
_entity_poly.pdbx_strand_id
1 'polypeptide(L)'
;NEDSHGTHGAGTISAGTGNGIGISGIVPGNRVRVMALKALGGNDGGGSTAAVIKAIKYAEDNGAVICNLSLTSTTDDKALYEAMKNSGMLFVVAAGNGNPKTGKGVDTDVIPFYPAAYDLDNIISVANLSFDGALSASSNYGKTTVDLAAPGSYILSTTPGNTYGYMSGTSMAAPMVSGAAAMIYSYFDGIGVADVKEILMSTVTPMESLKDVTVSGGMLNVGAAFSYDISSLSRKGFQIGGTRPENGTAPYLEMQTSNRNGGMYLTVRVLDIDRDLDKLFYAKGEHTAGEFANGTVEGTAFTVNEKDMAAFQITEKGTYTFYAVDKNGNGAVKIAKFVSESDGPGAFQ
;
A
#
# COMPACT_ATOMS: atom_id res chain seq x y z
N ASN A 1 3.72 -16.49 10.62
CA ASN A 1 3.06 -15.30 11.15
C ASN A 1 1.84 -15.76 11.96
N GLU A 2 1.94 -15.70 13.27
CA GLU A 2 0.86 -16.17 14.17
C GLU A 2 -0.30 -15.17 14.24
N ASP A 3 -0.03 -13.90 13.89
CA ASP A 3 -1.01 -12.83 13.82
C ASP A 3 -1.55 -12.67 12.40
N SER A 4 -2.86 -12.89 12.23
CA SER A 4 -3.54 -12.74 10.95
C SER A 4 -3.88 -11.31 10.58
N HIS A 5 -3.73 -10.34 11.48
CA HIS A 5 -4.21 -8.97 11.33
C HIS A 5 -3.63 -8.26 10.07
N GLY A 6 -2.31 -8.31 9.88
CA GLY A 6 -1.68 -7.69 8.71
C GLY A 6 -2.02 -8.39 7.40
N THR A 7 -2.11 -9.73 7.40
CA THR A 7 -2.53 -10.52 6.23
C THR A 7 -3.97 -10.20 5.83
N HIS A 8 -4.85 -10.01 6.83
CA HIS A 8 -6.23 -9.63 6.62
C HIS A 8 -6.35 -8.24 5.97
N GLY A 9 -5.63 -7.24 6.49
CA GLY A 9 -5.59 -5.90 5.89
C GLY A 9 -5.06 -5.92 4.45
N ALA A 10 -3.99 -6.66 4.19
CA ALA A 10 -3.42 -6.78 2.85
C ALA A 10 -4.41 -7.42 1.85
N GLY A 11 -5.12 -8.47 2.27
CA GLY A 11 -6.17 -9.10 1.46
C GLY A 11 -7.35 -8.16 1.18
N THR A 12 -7.75 -7.37 2.17
CA THR A 12 -8.80 -6.35 1.99
C THR A 12 -8.41 -5.32 0.94
N ILE A 13 -7.15 -4.88 0.92
CA ILE A 13 -6.66 -3.93 -0.09
C ILE A 13 -6.59 -4.58 -1.47
N SER A 14 -5.93 -5.75 -1.63
CA SER A 14 -5.45 -6.20 -2.92
C SER A 14 -5.55 -7.71 -3.19
N ALA A 15 -6.48 -8.44 -2.54
CA ALA A 15 -6.73 -9.82 -2.91
C ALA A 15 -7.15 -9.90 -4.38
N GLY A 16 -6.64 -10.92 -5.09
CA GLY A 16 -6.85 -11.08 -6.53
C GLY A 16 -8.33 -11.18 -6.90
N THR A 17 -8.75 -10.42 -7.90
CA THR A 17 -10.15 -10.35 -8.36
C THR A 17 -10.37 -11.18 -9.62
N GLY A 18 -11.58 -11.69 -9.83
CA GLY A 18 -11.97 -12.38 -11.07
C GLY A 18 -11.29 -13.72 -11.34
N ASN A 19 -10.66 -14.33 -10.34
CA ASN A 19 -9.95 -15.61 -10.45
C ASN A 19 -10.76 -16.82 -9.98
N GLY A 20 -11.99 -16.63 -9.50
CA GLY A 20 -12.85 -17.70 -8.97
C GLY A 20 -12.40 -18.28 -7.64
N ILE A 21 -11.46 -17.63 -6.93
CA ILE A 21 -10.88 -18.12 -5.67
C ILE A 21 -11.06 -17.07 -4.57
N GLY A 22 -11.60 -17.51 -3.43
CA GLY A 22 -11.65 -16.76 -2.18
C GLY A 22 -12.43 -15.45 -2.27
N ILE A 23 -11.75 -14.35 -2.02
CA ILE A 23 -12.31 -12.99 -1.94
C ILE A 23 -11.74 -12.08 -3.03
N SER A 24 -12.39 -10.94 -3.21
CA SER A 24 -11.85 -9.81 -3.98
C SER A 24 -11.39 -8.70 -3.04
N GLY A 25 -10.18 -8.17 -3.27
CA GLY A 25 -9.74 -6.93 -2.62
C GLY A 25 -10.49 -5.72 -3.20
N ILE A 26 -10.33 -4.57 -2.54
CA ILE A 26 -10.89 -3.29 -2.99
C ILE A 26 -10.28 -2.87 -4.34
N VAL A 27 -9.00 -3.13 -4.53
CA VAL A 27 -8.31 -2.81 -5.79
C VAL A 27 -8.43 -3.98 -6.78
N PRO A 28 -9.10 -3.79 -7.91
CA PRO A 28 -9.20 -4.84 -8.92
C PRO A 28 -7.90 -5.04 -9.69
N GLY A 29 -7.56 -6.29 -9.96
CA GLY A 29 -6.42 -6.65 -10.80
C GLY A 29 -5.06 -6.48 -10.10
N ASN A 30 -4.01 -6.25 -10.88
CA ASN A 30 -2.61 -6.18 -10.42
C ASN A 30 -2.07 -4.73 -10.36
N ARG A 31 -2.95 -3.73 -10.23
CA ARG A 31 -2.58 -2.31 -10.33
C ARG A 31 -1.91 -1.75 -9.08
N VAL A 32 -2.11 -2.38 -7.94
CA VAL A 32 -1.56 -1.95 -6.66
C VAL A 32 -0.75 -3.09 -6.06
N ARG A 33 0.34 -2.73 -5.38
CA ARG A 33 1.17 -3.64 -4.63
C ARG A 33 1.14 -3.28 -3.17
N VAL A 34 1.12 -4.30 -2.35
CA VAL A 34 1.25 -4.16 -0.91
C VAL A 34 2.69 -4.47 -0.51
N MET A 35 3.36 -3.48 0.05
CA MET A 35 4.64 -3.65 0.74
C MET A 35 4.33 -4.04 2.19
N ALA A 36 4.53 -5.31 2.52
CA ALA A 36 4.27 -5.81 3.87
C ALA A 36 5.45 -5.50 4.79
N LEU A 37 5.24 -4.62 5.78
CA LEU A 37 6.25 -4.24 6.76
C LEU A 37 5.81 -4.68 8.16
N LYS A 38 6.54 -5.62 8.74
CA LYS A 38 6.25 -6.12 10.09
C LYS A 38 6.87 -5.20 11.14
N ALA A 39 6.14 -4.16 11.55
CA ALA A 39 6.53 -3.25 12.62
C ALA A 39 6.04 -3.70 14.00
N LEU A 40 4.93 -4.44 14.04
CA LEU A 40 4.29 -4.96 15.25
C LEU A 40 4.29 -6.49 15.22
N GLY A 41 4.20 -7.13 16.38
CA GLY A 41 4.17 -8.58 16.48
C GLY A 41 4.49 -9.09 17.88
N GLY A 42 4.94 -10.35 17.97
CA GLY A 42 5.10 -11.02 19.26
C GLY A 42 3.79 -11.66 19.74
N ASN A 43 3.75 -12.12 20.99
CA ASN A 43 2.59 -12.83 21.55
C ASN A 43 1.41 -11.91 21.87
N ASP A 44 1.65 -10.59 21.95
CA ASP A 44 0.66 -9.57 22.32
C ASP A 44 0.26 -8.68 21.12
N GLY A 45 0.83 -8.92 19.93
CA GLY A 45 0.59 -8.06 18.75
C GLY A 45 1.17 -6.66 18.86
N GLY A 46 1.87 -6.37 19.95
CA GLY A 46 2.43 -5.06 20.26
C GLY A 46 3.74 -4.74 19.52
N GLY A 47 4.23 -3.54 19.72
CA GLY A 47 5.49 -3.08 19.17
C GLY A 47 5.91 -1.72 19.71
N SER A 48 7.03 -1.21 19.21
CA SER A 48 7.53 0.10 19.61
C SER A 48 7.30 1.15 18.53
N THR A 49 7.11 2.40 18.93
CA THR A 49 7.08 3.54 18.01
C THR A 49 8.32 3.59 17.10
N ALA A 50 9.49 3.25 17.65
CA ALA A 50 10.72 3.20 16.86
C ALA A 50 10.66 2.18 15.71
N ALA A 51 9.98 1.03 15.90
CA ALA A 51 9.79 0.05 14.84
C ALA A 51 8.82 0.57 13.77
N VAL A 52 7.76 1.26 14.17
CA VAL A 52 6.81 1.91 13.25
C VAL A 52 7.51 2.99 12.42
N ILE A 53 8.29 3.86 13.05
CA ILE A 53 9.06 4.93 12.36
C ILE A 53 10.05 4.32 11.35
N LYS A 54 10.76 3.25 11.71
CA LYS A 54 11.66 2.55 10.79
C LYS A 54 10.90 1.96 9.59
N ALA A 55 9.72 1.42 9.81
CA ALA A 55 8.87 0.89 8.75
C ALA A 55 8.37 2.00 7.81
N ILE A 56 7.93 3.14 8.36
CA ILE A 56 7.53 4.33 7.59
C ILE A 56 8.68 4.78 6.68
N LYS A 57 9.87 4.97 7.27
CA LYS A 57 11.03 5.38 6.49
C LYS A 57 11.40 4.38 5.40
N TYR A 58 11.39 3.09 5.71
CA TYR A 58 11.64 2.06 4.72
C TYR A 58 10.62 2.08 3.58
N ALA A 59 9.32 2.25 3.91
CA ALA A 59 8.27 2.35 2.90
C ALA A 59 8.51 3.53 1.95
N GLU A 60 8.80 4.69 2.50
CA GLU A 60 9.08 5.91 1.75
C GLU A 60 10.34 5.77 0.86
N ASP A 61 11.43 5.26 1.43
CA ASP A 61 12.70 5.03 0.70
C ASP A 61 12.54 4.01 -0.45
N ASN A 62 11.48 3.18 -0.42
CA ASN A 62 11.15 2.19 -1.45
C ASN A 62 9.90 2.57 -2.27
N GLY A 63 9.53 3.84 -2.28
CA GLY A 63 8.54 4.40 -3.19
C GLY A 63 7.07 4.12 -2.85
N ALA A 64 6.76 3.74 -1.60
CA ALA A 64 5.37 3.68 -1.16
C ALA A 64 4.76 5.09 -1.13
N VAL A 65 3.52 5.23 -1.57
CA VAL A 65 2.79 6.50 -1.59
C VAL A 65 1.62 6.52 -0.60
N ILE A 66 1.13 5.35 -0.20
CA ILE A 66 0.05 5.19 0.76
C ILE A 66 0.49 4.21 1.83
N CYS A 67 0.32 4.59 3.09
CA CYS A 67 0.66 3.77 4.24
C CYS A 67 -0.59 3.46 5.05
N ASN A 68 -0.96 2.18 5.17
CA ASN A 68 -2.05 1.74 6.04
C ASN A 68 -1.53 1.47 7.43
N LEU A 69 -2.00 2.21 8.42
CA LEU A 69 -1.68 2.04 9.84
C LEU A 69 -2.92 1.61 10.63
N SER A 70 -3.20 0.31 10.61
CA SER A 70 -4.27 -0.29 11.41
C SER A 70 -3.81 -0.53 12.87
N LEU A 71 -3.32 0.52 13.50
CA LEU A 71 -2.80 0.53 14.87
C LEU A 71 -3.17 1.83 15.59
N THR A 72 -3.24 1.78 16.91
CA THR A 72 -3.49 2.96 17.75
C THR A 72 -2.73 2.88 19.08
N SER A 73 -2.47 4.04 19.64
CA SER A 73 -1.91 4.25 20.99
C SER A 73 -2.61 5.41 21.67
N THR A 74 -2.65 5.41 22.98
CA THR A 74 -3.08 6.57 23.79
C THR A 74 -1.92 7.51 24.11
N THR A 75 -0.71 7.16 23.71
CA THR A 75 0.49 7.98 23.95
C THR A 75 0.73 8.89 22.75
N ASP A 76 0.80 10.18 22.99
CA ASP A 76 1.27 11.16 22.03
C ASP A 76 2.79 11.04 21.88
N ASP A 77 3.24 10.51 20.74
CA ASP A 77 4.65 10.31 20.44
C ASP A 77 5.12 11.34 19.40
N LYS A 78 5.88 12.32 19.88
CA LYS A 78 6.39 13.40 19.05
C LYS A 78 7.28 12.91 17.91
N ALA A 79 8.04 11.82 18.09
CA ALA A 79 8.90 11.28 17.06
C ALA A 79 8.07 10.66 15.92
N LEU A 80 6.96 9.98 16.25
CA LEU A 80 6.03 9.47 15.25
C LEU A 80 5.32 10.62 14.51
N TYR A 81 4.86 11.64 15.25
CA TYR A 81 4.28 12.83 14.66
C TYR A 81 5.21 13.47 13.63
N GLU A 82 6.46 13.73 13.99
CA GLU A 82 7.44 14.33 13.07
C GLU A 82 7.77 13.40 11.88
N ALA A 83 7.85 12.09 12.09
CA ALA A 83 8.07 11.14 11.01
C ALA A 83 6.92 11.16 10.00
N MET A 84 5.68 11.21 10.45
CA MET A 84 4.50 11.27 9.58
C MET A 84 4.38 12.63 8.89
N LYS A 85 4.58 13.73 9.63
CA LYS A 85 4.53 15.09 9.12
C LYS A 85 5.52 15.35 7.99
N ASN A 86 6.72 14.80 8.11
CA ASN A 86 7.79 14.99 7.12
C ASN A 86 7.79 13.95 6.00
N SER A 87 6.83 13.01 6.00
CA SER A 87 6.72 11.97 4.98
C SER A 87 5.88 12.43 3.79
N GLY A 88 6.28 12.00 2.60
CA GLY A 88 5.55 12.20 1.35
C GLY A 88 4.34 11.27 1.16
N MET A 89 4.09 10.35 2.09
CA MET A 89 3.01 9.38 1.98
C MET A 89 1.69 9.90 2.56
N LEU A 90 0.57 9.40 2.02
CA LEU A 90 -0.73 9.46 2.67
C LEU A 90 -0.83 8.34 3.70
N PHE A 91 -1.14 8.68 4.93
CA PHE A 91 -1.39 7.72 6.01
C PHE A 91 -2.88 7.50 6.19
N VAL A 92 -3.34 6.28 5.99
CA VAL A 92 -4.70 5.86 6.31
C VAL A 92 -4.66 5.13 7.64
N VAL A 93 -5.28 5.68 8.65
CA VAL A 93 -5.14 5.22 10.03
C VAL A 93 -6.48 4.78 10.63
N ALA A 94 -6.45 3.74 11.45
CA ALA A 94 -7.60 3.32 12.21
C ALA A 94 -7.90 4.32 13.34
N ALA A 95 -9.17 4.72 13.52
CA ALA A 95 -9.57 5.63 14.60
C ALA A 95 -9.45 4.99 16.00
N GLY A 96 -9.42 3.66 16.07
CA GLY A 96 -9.38 2.89 17.29
C GLY A 96 -10.72 2.23 17.66
N ASN A 97 -10.65 1.28 18.57
CA ASN A 97 -11.77 0.40 18.90
C ASN A 97 -12.25 0.56 20.35
N GLY A 98 -12.15 1.76 20.87
CA GLY A 98 -12.73 2.13 22.17
C GLY A 98 -11.95 1.63 23.38
N ASN A 99 -12.63 1.63 24.50
CA ASN A 99 -12.10 1.20 25.76
C ASN A 99 -12.20 -0.35 25.87
N PRO A 100 -11.09 -1.08 26.04
CA PRO A 100 -11.11 -2.54 26.11
C PRO A 100 -11.99 -3.11 27.23
N LYS A 101 -12.21 -2.35 28.31
CA LYS A 101 -13.04 -2.77 29.46
C LYS A 101 -14.53 -2.66 29.21
N THR A 102 -14.95 -1.69 28.42
CA THR A 102 -16.38 -1.42 28.14
C THR A 102 -16.84 -1.91 26.77
N GLY A 103 -15.90 -2.17 25.85
CA GLY A 103 -16.19 -2.49 24.44
C GLY A 103 -16.85 -1.34 23.67
N LYS A 104 -16.87 -0.11 24.22
CA LYS A 104 -17.52 1.05 23.61
C LYS A 104 -16.49 1.99 23.00
N GLY A 105 -16.83 2.54 21.87
CA GLY A 105 -16.07 3.60 21.22
C GLY A 105 -15.91 4.83 22.09
N VAL A 106 -14.87 5.60 21.84
CA VAL A 106 -14.47 6.79 22.58
C VAL A 106 -14.51 7.99 21.63
N ASP A 107 -14.94 9.12 22.14
CA ASP A 107 -14.81 10.40 21.47
C ASP A 107 -13.35 10.85 21.49
N THR A 108 -12.71 10.82 20.33
CA THR A 108 -11.28 11.12 20.19
C THR A 108 -10.98 12.62 20.18
N ASP A 109 -12.00 13.45 20.06
CA ASP A 109 -11.87 14.90 20.31
C ASP A 109 -11.68 15.20 21.81
N VAL A 110 -12.08 14.26 22.68
CA VAL A 110 -11.96 14.37 24.15
C VAL A 110 -10.80 13.51 24.68
N ILE A 111 -10.70 12.28 24.19
CA ILE A 111 -9.64 11.32 24.58
C ILE A 111 -8.91 10.88 23.30
N PRO A 112 -7.82 11.55 22.93
CA PRO A 112 -7.17 11.31 21.66
C PRO A 112 -6.51 9.93 21.57
N PHE A 113 -6.60 9.33 20.38
CA PHE A 113 -5.92 8.10 20.00
C PHE A 113 -4.98 8.40 18.82
N TYR A 114 -3.73 8.06 18.98
CA TYR A 114 -2.68 8.33 18.00
C TYR A 114 -2.32 7.09 17.16
N PRO A 115 -1.99 7.29 15.87
CA PRO A 115 -1.78 8.56 15.17
C PRO A 115 -3.07 9.21 14.62
N ALA A 116 -4.25 8.63 14.81
CA ALA A 116 -5.51 9.10 14.25
C ALA A 116 -5.85 10.55 14.64
N ALA A 117 -5.51 10.98 15.86
CA ALA A 117 -5.77 12.32 16.37
C ALA A 117 -4.67 13.35 16.04
N TYR A 118 -3.65 12.99 15.24
CA TYR A 118 -2.70 13.99 14.77
C TYR A 118 -3.35 14.90 13.73
N ASP A 119 -3.26 16.20 13.96
CA ASP A 119 -3.70 17.21 12.99
C ASP A 119 -2.63 17.36 11.89
N LEU A 120 -2.71 16.48 10.88
CA LEU A 120 -1.81 16.43 9.73
C LEU A 120 -2.61 16.23 8.44
N ASP A 121 -2.30 17.04 7.44
CA ASP A 121 -3.00 17.02 6.15
C ASP A 121 -2.82 15.68 5.38
N ASN A 122 -1.76 14.93 5.67
CA ASN A 122 -1.48 13.62 5.07
C ASN A 122 -2.02 12.43 5.88
N ILE A 123 -2.97 12.64 6.78
CA ILE A 123 -3.65 11.57 7.51
C ILE A 123 -5.12 11.51 7.10
N ILE A 124 -5.64 10.30 6.89
CA ILE A 124 -7.07 10.00 6.87
C ILE A 124 -7.37 9.05 8.03
N SER A 125 -8.09 9.53 9.03
CA SER A 125 -8.54 8.73 10.16
C SER A 125 -9.90 8.08 9.86
N VAL A 126 -10.04 6.77 10.09
CA VAL A 126 -11.15 5.97 9.60
C VAL A 126 -11.92 5.30 10.74
N ALA A 127 -13.21 5.62 10.84
CA ALA A 127 -14.17 4.95 11.73
C ALA A 127 -14.74 3.66 11.10
N ASN A 128 -15.25 2.77 11.94
CA ASN A 128 -15.85 1.50 11.52
C ASN A 128 -17.36 1.59 11.42
N LEU A 129 -17.90 1.29 10.25
CA LEU A 129 -19.34 1.08 10.03
C LEU A 129 -19.72 -0.38 10.15
N SER A 130 -20.85 -0.61 10.81
CA SER A 130 -21.56 -1.89 10.78
C SER A 130 -22.29 -2.08 9.44
N PHE A 131 -22.72 -3.31 9.16
CA PHE A 131 -23.39 -3.67 7.90
C PHE A 131 -24.76 -2.97 7.71
N ASP A 132 -25.37 -2.47 8.77
CA ASP A 132 -26.62 -1.69 8.76
C ASP A 132 -26.40 -0.20 8.51
N GLY A 133 -25.17 0.24 8.32
CA GLY A 133 -24.81 1.64 8.12
C GLY A 133 -24.72 2.46 9.40
N ALA A 134 -24.84 1.83 10.57
CA ALA A 134 -24.61 2.51 11.84
C ALA A 134 -23.10 2.56 12.16
N LEU A 135 -22.69 3.58 12.92
CA LEU A 135 -21.38 3.56 13.54
C LEU A 135 -21.28 2.33 14.47
N SER A 136 -20.24 1.50 14.30
CA SER A 136 -20.04 0.36 15.18
C SER A 136 -19.89 0.81 16.63
N ALA A 137 -20.57 0.10 17.55
CA ALA A 137 -20.56 0.47 18.97
C ALA A 137 -19.15 0.54 19.58
N SER A 138 -18.18 -0.20 19.02
CA SER A 138 -16.79 -0.18 19.47
C SER A 138 -15.93 0.85 18.73
N SER A 139 -16.42 1.43 17.62
CA SER A 139 -15.63 2.39 16.87
C SER A 139 -15.39 3.66 17.64
N ASN A 140 -14.14 4.11 17.71
CA ASN A 140 -13.87 5.49 18.07
C ASN A 140 -14.45 6.43 17.02
N TYR A 141 -14.75 7.65 17.45
CA TYR A 141 -15.33 8.70 16.64
C TYR A 141 -14.80 10.06 17.10
N GLY A 142 -14.98 11.09 16.30
CA GLY A 142 -14.61 12.46 16.64
C GLY A 142 -14.94 13.39 15.49
N LYS A 143 -15.65 14.47 15.78
CA LYS A 143 -16.09 15.44 14.78
C LYS A 143 -14.93 16.22 14.16
N THR A 144 -13.79 16.28 14.83
CA THR A 144 -12.60 17.00 14.38
C THR A 144 -11.39 16.08 14.13
N THR A 145 -11.39 14.88 14.70
CA THR A 145 -10.24 13.96 14.68
C THR A 145 -10.46 12.72 13.83
N VAL A 146 -11.69 12.40 13.43
CA VAL A 146 -11.98 11.24 12.59
C VAL A 146 -12.56 11.70 11.25
N ASP A 147 -11.85 11.45 10.16
CA ASP A 147 -12.15 12.02 8.86
C ASP A 147 -13.42 11.47 8.22
N LEU A 148 -13.51 10.16 8.07
CA LEU A 148 -14.66 9.49 7.44
C LEU A 148 -14.85 8.08 8.03
N ALA A 149 -15.91 7.41 7.61
CA ALA A 149 -16.16 6.03 7.98
C ALA A 149 -16.14 5.10 6.76
N ALA A 150 -15.80 3.84 7.01
CA ALA A 150 -15.84 2.77 6.01
C ALA A 150 -16.32 1.45 6.64
N PRO A 151 -16.82 0.48 5.84
CA PRO A 151 -17.17 -0.84 6.34
C PRO A 151 -15.99 -1.50 7.05
N GLY A 152 -16.18 -1.91 8.28
CA GLY A 152 -15.14 -2.54 9.10
C GLY A 152 -15.66 -3.64 10.01
N SER A 153 -16.96 -3.95 9.97
CA SER A 153 -17.58 -5.01 10.77
C SER A 153 -17.84 -6.28 9.94
N TYR A 154 -17.43 -7.44 10.46
CA TYR A 154 -17.53 -8.74 9.80
C TYR A 154 -16.92 -8.77 8.39
N ILE A 155 -15.74 -8.19 8.26
CA ILE A 155 -15.01 -8.19 6.99
C ILE A 155 -14.33 -9.53 6.80
N LEU A 156 -14.67 -10.23 5.71
CA LEU A 156 -13.99 -11.45 5.29
C LEU A 156 -12.74 -11.11 4.50
N SER A 157 -11.59 -11.63 4.90
CA SER A 157 -10.34 -11.41 4.18
C SER A 157 -9.37 -12.60 4.35
N THR A 158 -8.20 -12.51 3.72
CA THR A 158 -7.16 -13.53 3.77
C THR A 158 -6.53 -13.62 5.16
N THR A 159 -6.21 -14.85 5.57
CA THR A 159 -5.49 -15.16 6.80
C THR A 159 -4.31 -16.10 6.52
N PRO A 160 -3.31 -16.21 7.40
CA PRO A 160 -2.18 -17.12 7.22
C PRO A 160 -2.62 -18.57 6.98
N GLY A 161 -1.79 -19.34 6.28
CA GLY A 161 -2.10 -20.74 5.98
C GLY A 161 -3.04 -20.93 4.80
N ASN A 162 -3.16 -19.95 3.91
CA ASN A 162 -4.05 -20.00 2.74
C ASN A 162 -5.52 -20.18 3.12
N THR A 163 -5.95 -19.44 4.13
CA THR A 163 -7.31 -19.46 4.67
C THR A 163 -7.94 -18.07 4.63
N TYR A 164 -9.22 -18.01 5.05
CA TYR A 164 -10.00 -16.78 5.13
C TYR A 164 -10.67 -16.68 6.50
N GLY A 165 -10.84 -15.46 7.00
CA GLY A 165 -11.47 -15.23 8.29
C GLY A 165 -12.19 -13.89 8.36
N TYR A 166 -13.18 -13.83 9.26
CA TYR A 166 -13.90 -12.59 9.55
C TYR A 166 -13.21 -11.83 10.68
N MET A 167 -13.03 -10.53 10.49
CA MET A 167 -12.56 -9.61 11.53
C MET A 167 -13.43 -8.37 11.56
N SER A 168 -13.45 -7.68 12.71
CA SER A 168 -14.19 -6.44 12.89
C SER A 168 -13.34 -5.41 13.61
N GLY A 169 -13.43 -4.16 13.19
CA GLY A 169 -12.75 -3.03 13.81
C GLY A 169 -12.41 -1.91 12.82
N THR A 170 -11.98 -0.79 13.34
CA THR A 170 -11.41 0.31 12.54
C THR A 170 -10.17 -0.14 11.76
N SER A 171 -9.48 -1.18 12.25
CA SER A 171 -8.37 -1.84 11.56
C SER A 171 -8.77 -2.50 10.24
N MET A 172 -10.05 -2.87 10.05
CA MET A 172 -10.60 -3.44 8.81
C MET A 172 -11.21 -2.36 7.92
N ALA A 173 -11.67 -1.25 8.50
CA ALA A 173 -12.15 -0.08 7.79
C ALA A 173 -11.02 0.70 7.10
N ALA A 174 -9.89 0.90 7.78
CA ALA A 174 -8.73 1.61 7.22
C ALA A 174 -8.22 1.01 5.90
N PRO A 175 -8.03 -0.31 5.73
CA PRO A 175 -7.59 -0.89 4.46
C PRO A 175 -8.63 -0.72 3.32
N MET A 176 -9.93 -0.57 3.60
CA MET A 176 -10.92 -0.21 2.58
C MET A 176 -10.59 1.17 1.97
N VAL A 177 -10.31 2.14 2.85
CA VAL A 177 -9.93 3.50 2.43
C VAL A 177 -8.55 3.51 1.76
N SER A 178 -7.60 2.72 2.24
CA SER A 178 -6.27 2.59 1.62
C SER A 178 -6.36 2.05 0.19
N GLY A 179 -7.20 1.05 -0.03
CA GLY A 179 -7.48 0.52 -1.37
C GLY A 179 -8.14 1.56 -2.28
N ALA A 180 -9.13 2.30 -1.78
CA ALA A 180 -9.77 3.38 -2.50
C ALA A 180 -8.78 4.50 -2.85
N ALA A 181 -7.96 4.93 -1.89
CA ALA A 181 -6.91 5.93 -2.10
C ALA A 181 -5.93 5.51 -3.20
N ALA A 182 -5.50 4.24 -3.19
CA ALA A 182 -4.61 3.70 -4.21
C ALA A 182 -5.24 3.69 -5.60
N MET A 183 -6.53 3.34 -5.70
CA MET A 183 -7.26 3.39 -6.96
C MET A 183 -7.37 4.82 -7.50
N ILE A 184 -7.76 5.78 -6.65
CA ILE A 184 -7.89 7.19 -7.03
C ILE A 184 -6.54 7.76 -7.47
N TYR A 185 -5.48 7.51 -6.70
CA TYR A 185 -4.13 7.93 -7.05
C TYR A 185 -3.66 7.36 -8.41
N SER A 186 -4.03 6.11 -8.73
CA SER A 186 -3.67 5.49 -10.00
C SER A 186 -4.58 5.85 -11.18
N TYR A 187 -5.76 6.41 -10.91
CA TYR A 187 -6.74 6.72 -11.94
C TYR A 187 -6.59 8.14 -12.52
N PHE A 188 -6.39 9.12 -11.64
CA PHE A 188 -6.23 10.50 -12.06
C PHE A 188 -4.75 10.84 -12.24
N ASP A 189 -4.42 11.37 -13.42
CA ASP A 189 -3.08 11.88 -13.68
C ASP A 189 -2.84 13.25 -13.03
N GLY A 190 -1.61 13.50 -12.59
CA GLY A 190 -1.18 14.80 -12.07
C GLY A 190 -1.77 15.18 -10.71
N ILE A 191 -2.24 14.21 -9.91
CA ILE A 191 -2.69 14.41 -8.54
C ILE A 191 -1.64 13.94 -7.53
N GLY A 192 -1.56 14.63 -6.39
CA GLY A 192 -0.75 14.23 -5.23
C GLY A 192 -1.59 13.52 -4.16
N VAL A 193 -0.93 13.08 -3.09
CA VAL A 193 -1.60 12.39 -1.98
C VAL A 193 -2.58 13.30 -1.23
N ALA A 194 -2.34 14.59 -1.16
CA ALA A 194 -3.27 15.57 -0.59
C ALA A 194 -4.56 15.70 -1.44
N ASP A 195 -4.41 15.67 -2.76
CA ASP A 195 -5.55 15.68 -3.68
C ASP A 195 -6.39 14.40 -3.49
N VAL A 196 -5.75 13.25 -3.26
CA VAL A 196 -6.46 12.00 -2.95
C VAL A 196 -7.29 12.14 -1.68
N LYS A 197 -6.72 12.72 -0.61
CA LYS A 197 -7.49 13.01 0.62
C LYS A 197 -8.68 13.92 0.32
N GLU A 198 -8.46 15.02 -0.40
CA GLU A 198 -9.53 15.97 -0.76
C GLU A 198 -10.64 15.28 -1.55
N ILE A 199 -10.30 14.47 -2.56
CA ILE A 199 -11.29 13.72 -3.35
C ILE A 199 -12.10 12.79 -2.45
N LEU A 200 -11.45 11.97 -1.64
CA LEU A 200 -12.13 11.00 -0.78
C LEU A 200 -13.05 11.68 0.26
N MET A 201 -12.59 12.79 0.85
CA MET A 201 -13.37 13.55 1.82
C MET A 201 -14.57 14.27 1.21
N SER A 202 -14.41 14.80 -0.01
CA SER A 202 -15.46 15.56 -0.71
C SER A 202 -16.54 14.68 -1.34
N THR A 203 -16.27 13.39 -1.54
CA THR A 203 -17.14 12.46 -2.26
C THR A 203 -17.81 11.41 -1.38
N VAL A 204 -17.71 11.53 -0.07
CA VAL A 204 -18.39 10.62 0.86
C VAL A 204 -19.91 10.59 0.61
N THR A 205 -20.53 9.45 0.89
CA THR A 205 -21.98 9.39 1.02
C THR A 205 -22.37 9.91 2.40
N PRO A 206 -23.05 11.07 2.52
CA PRO A 206 -23.50 11.60 3.81
C PRO A 206 -24.44 10.60 4.50
N MET A 207 -24.25 10.41 5.80
CA MET A 207 -25.08 9.52 6.60
C MET A 207 -25.49 10.19 7.91
N GLU A 208 -26.76 10.11 8.28
CA GLU A 208 -27.24 10.71 9.54
C GLU A 208 -26.53 10.11 10.76
N SER A 209 -26.16 8.83 10.70
CA SER A 209 -25.41 8.14 11.77
C SER A 209 -23.97 8.65 11.94
N LEU A 210 -23.44 9.37 10.96
CA LEU A 210 -22.06 9.88 10.95
C LEU A 210 -21.99 11.41 11.09
N LYS A 211 -23.13 12.08 10.97
CA LYS A 211 -23.23 13.51 11.24
C LYS A 211 -22.75 13.79 12.65
N ASP A 212 -21.91 14.75 12.84
CA ASP A 212 -21.36 15.13 14.16
C ASP A 212 -20.44 14.08 14.85
N VAL A 213 -20.10 12.97 14.19
CA VAL A 213 -19.17 11.95 14.72
C VAL A 213 -17.96 11.67 13.80
N THR A 214 -17.95 12.28 12.62
CA THR A 214 -16.77 12.36 11.75
C THR A 214 -16.72 13.73 11.07
N VAL A 215 -15.52 14.14 10.62
CA VAL A 215 -15.29 15.42 9.92
C VAL A 215 -16.18 15.55 8.68
N SER A 216 -16.23 14.50 7.85
CA SER A 216 -17.01 14.51 6.61
C SER A 216 -18.50 14.23 6.81
N GLY A 217 -18.90 13.68 7.96
CA GLY A 217 -20.27 13.22 8.20
C GLY A 217 -20.70 12.09 7.27
N GLY A 218 -19.77 11.33 6.67
CA GLY A 218 -20.12 10.38 5.63
C GLY A 218 -19.26 9.12 5.54
N MET A 219 -19.76 8.20 4.73
CA MET A 219 -19.12 6.93 4.41
C MET A 219 -18.32 7.04 3.10
N LEU A 220 -17.21 6.34 3.02
CA LEU A 220 -16.42 6.16 1.80
C LEU A 220 -17.30 5.81 0.60
N ASN A 221 -17.18 6.57 -0.49
CA ASN A 221 -17.84 6.31 -1.76
C ASN A 221 -16.85 6.33 -2.92
N VAL A 222 -16.34 5.15 -3.26
CA VAL A 222 -15.35 4.99 -4.34
C VAL A 222 -15.92 5.37 -5.70
N GLY A 223 -17.19 5.06 -5.95
CA GLY A 223 -17.86 5.39 -7.22
C GLY A 223 -17.93 6.90 -7.46
N ALA A 224 -18.33 7.66 -6.43
CA ALA A 224 -18.38 9.12 -6.50
C ALA A 224 -16.96 9.72 -6.65
N ALA A 225 -15.96 9.12 -5.99
CA ALA A 225 -14.58 9.57 -6.09
C ALA A 225 -14.02 9.49 -7.52
N PHE A 226 -14.35 8.45 -8.28
CA PHE A 226 -13.97 8.36 -9.70
C PHE A 226 -14.65 9.40 -10.61
N SER A 227 -15.75 9.98 -10.17
CA SER A 227 -16.49 11.01 -10.92
C SER A 227 -16.12 12.42 -10.48
N TYR A 228 -15.12 12.58 -9.61
CA TYR A 228 -14.70 13.89 -9.12
C TYR A 228 -14.10 14.74 -10.24
N ASP A 229 -14.45 16.01 -10.30
CA ASP A 229 -13.81 16.96 -11.22
C ASP A 229 -12.49 17.45 -10.63
N ILE A 230 -11.37 16.89 -11.09
CA ILE A 230 -10.03 17.25 -10.60
C ILE A 230 -9.64 18.70 -10.88
N SER A 231 -10.35 19.40 -11.78
CA SER A 231 -10.13 20.84 -12.00
C SER A 231 -10.59 21.69 -10.81
N SER A 232 -11.46 21.13 -9.96
CA SER A 232 -11.99 21.78 -8.76
C SER A 232 -11.12 21.59 -7.51
N LEU A 233 -10.03 20.80 -7.61
CA LEU A 233 -9.11 20.57 -6.51
C LEU A 233 -8.56 21.88 -5.96
N SER A 234 -8.56 22.00 -4.64
CA SER A 234 -8.12 23.22 -3.95
C SER A 234 -6.65 23.53 -4.14
N ARG A 235 -5.84 22.51 -4.45
CA ARG A 235 -4.38 22.58 -4.61
C ARG A 235 -3.71 23.34 -3.48
N LYS A 236 -4.31 23.29 -2.29
CA LYS A 236 -3.76 23.93 -1.09
C LYS A 236 -2.47 23.25 -0.71
N GLY A 237 -1.37 23.78 -1.26
CA GLY A 237 -0.04 23.91 -0.68
C GLY A 237 0.63 22.71 -0.03
N PHE A 238 0.00 21.55 0.02
CA PHE A 238 0.61 20.36 0.56
C PHE A 238 1.45 19.67 -0.53
N GLN A 239 2.62 20.24 -0.77
CA GLN A 239 3.66 19.60 -1.56
C GLN A 239 4.45 18.65 -0.67
N ILE A 240 3.84 17.56 -0.23
CA ILE A 240 4.62 16.41 0.20
C ILE A 240 4.88 15.56 -1.04
N GLY A 241 6.14 15.27 -1.23
CA GLY A 241 6.68 14.65 -2.40
C GLY A 241 5.88 13.46 -2.88
N GLY A 242 5.38 13.56 -4.07
CA GLY A 242 4.62 12.49 -4.68
C GLY A 242 3.55 12.97 -5.65
N THR A 243 3.72 14.13 -6.28
CA THR A 243 3.17 14.22 -7.64
C THR A 243 3.82 13.09 -8.41
N ARG A 244 3.01 12.18 -8.97
CA ARG A 244 3.49 11.27 -10.00
C ARG A 244 4.39 12.12 -10.91
N PRO A 245 5.66 11.76 -11.11
CA PRO A 245 6.54 12.56 -11.95
C PRO A 245 5.85 12.84 -13.27
N GLU A 246 5.89 14.06 -13.79
CA GLU A 246 5.32 14.39 -15.10
C GLU A 246 5.83 13.44 -16.20
N ASN A 247 6.98 12.82 -15.98
CA ASN A 247 7.64 11.87 -16.87
C ASN A 247 7.39 10.39 -16.49
N GLY A 248 6.42 10.09 -15.62
CA GLY A 248 6.15 8.72 -15.19
C GLY A 248 7.12 8.18 -14.12
N THR A 249 6.93 6.93 -13.76
CA THR A 249 7.77 6.20 -12.79
C THR A 249 8.50 5.06 -13.50
N ALA A 250 9.77 4.87 -13.18
CA ALA A 250 10.54 3.76 -13.74
C ALA A 250 9.85 2.41 -13.45
N PRO A 251 9.87 1.45 -14.40
CA PRO A 251 9.33 0.12 -14.20
C PRO A 251 10.00 -0.58 -13.02
N TYR A 252 9.25 -1.41 -12.32
CA TYR A 252 9.78 -2.20 -11.20
C TYR A 252 10.01 -3.65 -11.60
N LEU A 253 11.15 -4.20 -11.22
CA LEU A 253 11.54 -5.56 -11.54
C LEU A 253 11.49 -6.46 -10.29
N GLU A 254 10.71 -7.53 -10.33
CA GLU A 254 10.73 -8.61 -9.34
C GLU A 254 11.39 -9.85 -9.90
N MET A 255 12.10 -10.59 -9.05
CA MET A 255 12.77 -11.82 -9.45
C MET A 255 12.47 -12.95 -8.48
N GLN A 256 12.19 -14.12 -9.02
CA GLN A 256 11.98 -15.34 -8.25
C GLN A 256 12.68 -16.51 -8.94
N THR A 257 13.43 -17.28 -8.16
CA THR A 257 14.00 -18.54 -8.66
C THR A 257 13.12 -19.72 -8.33
N SER A 258 13.15 -20.72 -9.19
CA SER A 258 12.47 -22.01 -8.99
C SER A 258 13.29 -23.14 -9.61
N ASN A 259 13.28 -24.31 -8.96
CA ASN A 259 13.81 -25.53 -9.53
C ASN A 259 12.68 -26.33 -10.17
N ARG A 260 12.77 -26.62 -11.47
CA ARG A 260 11.80 -27.42 -12.21
C ARG A 260 12.54 -28.43 -13.09
N ASN A 261 12.12 -29.70 -13.07
CA ASN A 261 12.68 -30.75 -13.94
C ASN A 261 14.21 -30.83 -13.93
N GLY A 262 14.84 -30.62 -12.77
CA GLY A 262 16.30 -30.65 -12.63
C GLY A 262 17.05 -29.43 -13.16
N GLY A 263 16.35 -28.37 -13.56
CA GLY A 263 16.91 -27.09 -13.99
C GLY A 263 16.51 -25.93 -13.06
N MET A 264 17.41 -24.96 -12.92
CA MET A 264 17.13 -23.70 -12.24
C MET A 264 16.52 -22.70 -13.21
N TYR A 265 15.43 -22.07 -12.81
CA TYR A 265 14.75 -21.03 -13.58
C TYR A 265 14.69 -19.74 -12.78
N LEU A 266 14.92 -18.62 -13.45
CA LEU A 266 14.63 -17.28 -12.97
C LEU A 266 13.36 -16.79 -13.63
N THR A 267 12.38 -16.42 -12.85
CA THR A 267 11.22 -15.65 -13.32
C THR A 267 11.45 -14.19 -12.99
N VAL A 268 11.42 -13.35 -14.02
CA VAL A 268 11.45 -11.89 -13.90
C VAL A 268 10.05 -11.37 -14.19
N ARG A 269 9.51 -10.63 -13.26
CA ARG A 269 8.26 -9.90 -13.43
C ARG A 269 8.57 -8.43 -13.56
N VAL A 270 8.01 -7.80 -14.57
CA VAL A 270 8.18 -6.38 -14.84
C VAL A 270 6.86 -5.68 -14.61
N LEU A 271 6.85 -4.66 -13.78
CA LEU A 271 5.68 -3.93 -13.42
C LEU A 271 5.88 -2.47 -13.77
N ASP A 272 5.08 -2.06 -14.67
CA ASP A 272 5.01 -0.70 -15.14
C ASP A 272 3.64 -0.12 -14.76
N ILE A 273 3.64 0.81 -13.80
CA ILE A 273 2.44 1.45 -13.28
C ILE A 273 1.82 2.34 -14.34
N ASP A 274 2.65 2.96 -15.16
CA ASP A 274 2.25 3.93 -16.16
C ASP A 274 1.78 3.28 -17.45
N ARG A 275 2.05 1.97 -17.62
CA ARG A 275 1.72 1.16 -18.80
C ARG A 275 2.32 1.68 -20.10
N ASP A 276 3.46 2.29 -19.97
CA ASP A 276 4.22 2.84 -21.08
C ASP A 276 5.59 2.17 -21.24
N LEU A 277 5.74 0.94 -20.76
CA LEU A 277 6.92 0.11 -20.94
C LEU A 277 7.37 0.10 -22.39
N ASP A 278 8.64 0.40 -22.63
CA ASP A 278 9.23 0.47 -23.96
C ASP A 278 10.15 -0.73 -24.24
N LYS A 279 11.18 -0.94 -23.43
CA LYS A 279 12.19 -1.97 -23.71
C LYS A 279 12.62 -2.71 -22.46
N LEU A 280 12.98 -3.97 -22.70
CA LEU A 280 13.50 -4.90 -21.68
C LEU A 280 14.78 -5.55 -22.19
N PHE A 281 15.84 -5.50 -21.38
CA PHE A 281 17.11 -6.11 -21.68
C PHE A 281 17.69 -6.86 -20.47
N TYR A 282 18.58 -7.82 -20.73
CA TYR A 282 19.47 -8.35 -19.72
C TYR A 282 20.89 -8.44 -20.25
N ALA A 283 21.86 -8.34 -19.35
CA ALA A 283 23.29 -8.49 -19.65
C ALA A 283 24.00 -9.25 -18.53
N LYS A 284 25.10 -9.93 -18.86
CA LYS A 284 25.98 -10.58 -17.89
C LYS A 284 26.85 -9.52 -17.22
N GLY A 285 26.97 -9.55 -15.92
CA GLY A 285 27.67 -8.57 -15.11
C GLY A 285 26.76 -7.74 -14.23
N GLU A 286 27.35 -6.84 -13.44
CA GLU A 286 26.65 -5.83 -12.66
C GLU A 286 26.69 -4.51 -13.44
N HIS A 287 25.54 -3.98 -13.80
CA HIS A 287 25.40 -2.79 -14.60
C HIS A 287 24.35 -1.85 -14.03
N THR A 288 24.51 -0.56 -14.29
CA THR A 288 23.57 0.49 -13.91
C THR A 288 22.56 0.77 -15.01
N ALA A 289 21.42 1.37 -14.68
CA ALA A 289 20.44 1.81 -15.67
C ALA A 289 21.04 2.82 -16.67
N GLY A 290 21.95 3.69 -16.21
CA GLY A 290 22.63 4.67 -17.06
C GLY A 290 23.54 4.03 -18.12
N GLU A 291 24.20 2.91 -17.83
CA GLU A 291 25.04 2.19 -18.79
C GLU A 291 24.22 1.56 -19.92
N PHE A 292 23.02 1.07 -19.62
CA PHE A 292 22.07 0.63 -20.66
C PHE A 292 21.52 1.81 -21.46
N ALA A 293 21.13 2.89 -20.80
CA ALA A 293 20.51 4.05 -21.43
C ALA A 293 21.47 4.76 -22.41
N ASN A 294 22.77 4.83 -22.08
CA ASN A 294 23.77 5.49 -22.92
C ASN A 294 24.45 4.54 -23.93
N GLY A 295 24.04 3.25 -23.96
CA GLY A 295 24.57 2.25 -24.89
C GLY A 295 25.95 1.72 -24.56
N THR A 296 26.49 1.98 -23.35
CA THR A 296 27.76 1.42 -22.88
C THR A 296 27.65 -0.10 -22.69
N VAL A 297 26.45 -0.59 -22.36
CA VAL A 297 26.12 -2.00 -22.23
C VAL A 297 25.13 -2.40 -23.30
N GLU A 298 25.51 -3.32 -24.16
CA GLU A 298 24.61 -3.94 -25.13
C GLU A 298 23.91 -5.15 -24.47
N GLY A 299 22.63 -5.00 -24.18
CA GLY A 299 21.81 -6.02 -23.55
C GLY A 299 21.11 -6.91 -24.55
N THR A 300 20.85 -8.17 -24.15
CA THR A 300 19.95 -9.05 -24.89
C THR A 300 18.50 -8.68 -24.59
N ALA A 301 17.72 -8.36 -25.62
CA ALA A 301 16.32 -8.00 -25.48
C ALA A 301 15.46 -9.21 -25.05
N PHE A 302 14.44 -8.98 -24.24
CA PHE A 302 13.43 -9.99 -23.91
C PHE A 302 12.04 -9.37 -23.85
N THR A 303 11.01 -10.21 -23.76
CA THR A 303 9.62 -9.80 -23.66
C THR A 303 8.95 -10.51 -22.49
N VAL A 304 7.90 -9.90 -21.98
CA VAL A 304 7.03 -10.49 -20.95
C VAL A 304 5.74 -11.03 -21.56
N ASN A 305 5.13 -11.98 -20.90
CA ASN A 305 3.82 -12.53 -21.26
C ASN A 305 2.67 -11.65 -20.74
N GLU A 306 1.42 -12.08 -20.95
CA GLU A 306 0.19 -11.41 -20.50
C GLU A 306 0.12 -11.18 -18.96
N LYS A 307 0.98 -11.83 -18.19
CA LYS A 307 1.10 -11.67 -16.72
C LYS A 307 2.32 -10.84 -16.32
N ASP A 308 2.90 -10.11 -17.28
CA ASP A 308 4.09 -9.28 -17.09
C ASP A 308 5.34 -10.08 -16.63
N MET A 309 5.44 -11.36 -17.03
CA MET A 309 6.51 -12.27 -16.63
C MET A 309 7.30 -12.81 -17.79
N ALA A 310 8.62 -12.95 -17.61
CA ALA A 310 9.53 -13.72 -18.44
C ALA A 310 10.21 -14.80 -17.59
N ALA A 311 10.45 -15.99 -18.16
CA ALA A 311 11.15 -17.08 -17.52
C ALA A 311 12.43 -17.41 -18.27
N PHE A 312 13.54 -17.50 -17.54
CA PHE A 312 14.85 -17.81 -18.06
C PHE A 312 15.36 -19.11 -17.43
N GLN A 313 15.79 -20.06 -18.24
CA GLN A 313 16.54 -21.21 -17.74
C GLN A 313 17.98 -20.77 -17.48
N ILE A 314 18.46 -20.95 -16.27
CA ILE A 314 19.82 -20.59 -15.89
C ILE A 314 20.74 -21.76 -16.20
N THR A 315 21.52 -21.62 -17.27
CA THR A 315 22.49 -22.64 -17.72
C THR A 315 23.93 -22.30 -17.33
N GLU A 316 24.20 -21.05 -17.00
CA GLU A 316 25.51 -20.56 -16.60
C GLU A 316 25.45 -19.80 -15.27
N LYS A 317 26.48 -20.04 -14.46
CA LYS A 317 26.71 -19.30 -13.23
C LYS A 317 27.18 -17.89 -13.52
N GLY A 318 26.88 -16.95 -12.63
CA GLY A 318 27.34 -15.59 -12.77
C GLY A 318 26.33 -14.57 -12.27
N THR A 319 26.67 -13.33 -12.48
CA THR A 319 25.81 -12.19 -12.19
C THR A 319 25.16 -11.72 -13.48
N TYR A 320 23.89 -11.39 -13.41
CA TYR A 320 23.11 -10.86 -14.52
C TYR A 320 22.35 -9.64 -14.06
N THR A 321 22.35 -8.59 -14.88
CA THR A 321 21.53 -7.40 -14.66
C THR A 321 20.38 -7.39 -15.65
N PHE A 322 19.17 -7.22 -15.15
CA PHE A 322 17.96 -7.02 -15.92
C PHE A 322 17.58 -5.55 -15.88
N TYR A 323 17.25 -5.00 -17.02
CA TYR A 323 16.90 -3.61 -17.23
C TYR A 323 15.54 -3.46 -17.88
N ALA A 324 14.72 -2.58 -17.35
CA ALA A 324 13.45 -2.16 -17.92
C ALA A 324 13.44 -0.65 -18.05
N VAL A 325 12.88 -0.14 -19.15
CA VAL A 325 12.74 1.28 -19.41
C VAL A 325 11.37 1.57 -20.00
N ASP A 326 10.75 2.68 -19.58
CA ASP A 326 9.51 3.20 -20.13
C ASP A 326 9.74 4.11 -21.37
N LYS A 327 8.66 4.57 -22.00
CA LYS A 327 8.71 5.47 -23.17
C LYS A 327 9.25 6.85 -22.84
N ASN A 328 9.27 7.24 -21.58
CA ASN A 328 9.78 8.52 -21.11
C ASN A 328 11.28 8.45 -20.75
N GLY A 329 11.89 7.26 -20.85
CA GLY A 329 13.30 7.03 -20.56
C GLY A 329 13.60 6.74 -19.10
N ASN A 330 12.59 6.55 -18.24
CA ASN A 330 12.83 6.14 -16.87
C ASN A 330 13.21 4.66 -16.82
N GLY A 331 14.44 4.37 -16.42
CA GLY A 331 15.00 3.04 -16.44
C GLY A 331 15.26 2.51 -15.03
N ALA A 332 15.00 1.22 -14.83
CA ALA A 332 15.32 0.49 -13.59
C ALA A 332 16.12 -0.77 -13.88
N VAL A 333 16.97 -1.16 -12.95
CA VAL A 333 17.75 -2.40 -13.01
C VAL A 333 17.50 -3.28 -11.79
N LYS A 334 17.61 -4.59 -12.00
CA LYS A 334 17.64 -5.58 -10.93
C LYS A 334 18.75 -6.60 -11.22
N ILE A 335 19.54 -6.92 -10.19
CA ILE A 335 20.68 -7.82 -10.31
C ILE A 335 20.31 -9.19 -9.74
N ALA A 336 20.59 -10.26 -10.51
CA ALA A 336 20.48 -11.65 -10.09
C ALA A 336 21.88 -12.28 -10.02
N LYS A 337 22.21 -12.90 -8.87
CA LYS A 337 23.49 -13.62 -8.67
C LYS A 337 23.23 -15.12 -8.54
N PHE A 338 23.87 -15.92 -9.42
CA PHE A 338 23.79 -17.37 -9.41
C PHE A 338 25.14 -17.95 -8.98
N VAL A 339 25.18 -18.45 -7.74
CA VAL A 339 26.37 -19.05 -7.12
C VAL A 339 26.27 -20.57 -7.13
N SER A 340 27.34 -21.30 -6.72
CA SER A 340 27.39 -22.76 -6.78
C SER A 340 26.48 -23.43 -5.74
N GLU A 341 26.05 -24.68 -6.01
CA GLU A 341 25.27 -25.53 -5.10
C GLU A 341 25.91 -25.75 -3.71
N SER A 342 27.21 -25.41 -3.54
CA SER A 342 27.88 -25.50 -2.24
C SER A 342 27.48 -24.46 -1.22
N ASP A 343 26.74 -23.41 -1.63
CA ASP A 343 26.39 -22.26 -0.77
C ASP A 343 24.95 -22.29 -0.25
N GLY A 344 24.25 -23.42 -0.35
CA GLY A 344 22.92 -23.65 0.21
C GLY A 344 21.78 -22.91 -0.51
N PRO A 345 20.55 -23.40 -0.43
CA PRO A 345 19.40 -22.71 -1.02
C PRO A 345 19.04 -21.51 -0.16
N GLY A 346 19.32 -20.30 -0.64
CA GLY A 346 18.83 -19.11 0.02
C GLY A 346 19.69 -17.84 -0.02
N ALA A 347 20.83 -17.83 -0.67
CA ALA A 347 21.65 -16.61 -0.74
C ALA A 347 21.19 -15.70 -1.90
N PHE A 348 20.20 -14.86 -1.62
CA PHE A 348 19.97 -13.60 -2.34
C PHE A 348 20.41 -12.45 -1.44
N GLN A 349 21.41 -11.71 -1.84
CA GLN A 349 21.71 -10.39 -1.31
C GLN A 349 21.25 -9.31 -2.29
#